data_105ca99874e685b078cdc03dd3e69e70
#
_entry.id   105ca99874e685b078cdc03dd3e69e70
#
_cell.length_a   1.000
_cell.length_b   1.000
_cell.length_c   1.000
_cell.angle_alpha   90.00
_cell.angle_beta   90.00
_cell.angle_gamma   90.00
#
_symmetry.space_group_name_H-M   'P 1'
#
loop_
_entity.id
_entity.type
_entity.pdbx_description
1 polymer ?
#
loop_
_entity_poly.entity_id
_entity_poly.type
_entity_poly.pdbx_seq_one_letter_code
_entity_poly.pdbx_strand_id
1 'polypeptide(L)'
;MAVMNWRTTVLAGVMALASAVVSAQSSNGGLQPQPGVPSSQMPGALQNVGFEQRLNETLPLDLMFKDEDNREVRLGEYFNRRPVVLAFVYYECPMLCSQVMNGVTSALTALDESAGSDYEVVAVSFDPRETPMMAAAKKKSYVDRYNRANAAHGFHFLTGSEASIKALTAAAGFKYAWDDQTQQFAHASGVIVVTPDGRLARYLFGIEYPPRDLKFALMESSAGRIGSVVDQVLLYCYHYDPKTGSYSFVAMKAVQLGGAFTLLALVGFVVVAIRRDYRVGH
;
A
#
# COMPACT_ATOMS: atom_id res chain seq x y z
N MET A 1 52.65 30.83 -28.88
CA MET A 1 51.57 29.87 -28.86
C MET A 1 51.57 29.18 -27.49
N ALA A 2 50.63 29.55 -26.60
CA ALA A 2 50.58 29.01 -25.25
C ALA A 2 49.86 27.64 -25.30
N VAL A 3 50.59 26.57 -25.03
CA VAL A 3 50.00 25.21 -24.87
C VAL A 3 49.24 25.22 -23.56
N MET A 4 47.95 25.37 -23.66
CA MET A 4 47.02 25.31 -22.54
C MET A 4 47.01 23.91 -21.93
N ASN A 5 47.53 23.80 -20.73
CA ASN A 5 47.74 22.52 -20.04
C ASN A 5 46.38 21.94 -19.60
N TRP A 6 45.79 21.04 -20.38
CA TRP A 6 44.50 20.35 -20.18
C TRP A 6 44.36 19.80 -18.73
N ARG A 7 45.49 19.41 -18.11
CA ARG A 7 45.52 18.85 -16.75
C ARG A 7 45.04 19.81 -15.67
N THR A 8 45.33 21.11 -15.83
CA THR A 8 44.89 22.14 -14.88
C THR A 8 43.39 22.47 -15.05
N THR A 9 42.88 22.34 -16.27
CA THR A 9 41.45 22.60 -16.56
C THR A 9 40.54 21.52 -16.02
N VAL A 10 40.96 20.23 -16.04
CA VAL A 10 40.16 19.13 -15.50
C VAL A 10 40.09 19.13 -13.97
N LEU A 11 41.23 19.44 -13.30
CA LEU A 11 41.25 19.56 -11.83
C LEU A 11 40.43 20.75 -11.31
N ALA A 12 40.45 21.87 -12.03
CA ALA A 12 39.64 23.05 -11.70
C ALA A 12 38.14 22.80 -11.92
N GLY A 13 37.77 22.01 -12.93
CA GLY A 13 36.37 21.61 -13.21
C GLY A 13 35.78 20.73 -12.14
N VAL A 14 36.54 19.77 -11.60
CA VAL A 14 36.08 18.85 -10.53
C VAL A 14 35.94 19.59 -9.20
N MET A 15 36.83 20.54 -8.88
CA MET A 15 36.69 21.37 -7.67
C MET A 15 35.54 22.39 -7.77
N ALA A 16 35.21 22.91 -8.94
CA ALA A 16 34.09 23.83 -9.12
C ALA A 16 32.73 23.16 -9.02
N LEU A 17 32.63 21.90 -9.41
CA LEU A 17 31.38 21.09 -9.24
C LEU A 17 31.12 20.72 -7.78
N ALA A 18 32.15 20.55 -6.96
CA ALA A 18 31.97 20.26 -5.53
C ALA A 18 31.49 21.50 -4.73
N SER A 19 31.78 22.73 -5.20
CA SER A 19 31.35 23.95 -4.51
C SER A 19 29.94 24.41 -4.87
N ALA A 20 29.36 23.96 -6.00
CA ALA A 20 28.04 24.38 -6.46
C ALA A 20 26.90 23.64 -5.74
N VAL A 21 27.18 22.53 -5.05
CA VAL A 21 26.14 21.73 -4.36
C VAL A 21 25.80 22.31 -2.97
N VAL A 22 26.62 23.21 -2.42
CA VAL A 22 26.42 23.74 -1.05
C VAL A 22 25.61 25.06 -1.03
N SER A 23 25.36 25.70 -2.17
CA SER A 23 24.74 27.04 -2.20
C SER A 23 23.25 27.05 -2.61
N ALA A 24 22.59 25.92 -2.75
CA ALA A 24 21.18 25.83 -3.18
C ALA A 24 20.16 25.77 -2.03
N GLN A 25 20.56 26.07 -0.79
CA GLN A 25 19.69 26.03 0.37
C GLN A 25 19.53 27.36 1.09
N SER A 26 19.12 28.41 0.41
CA SER A 26 18.53 29.58 1.10
C SER A 26 17.88 30.56 0.14
N SER A 27 16.64 30.28 -0.25
CA SER A 27 15.64 31.31 -0.52
C SER A 27 14.26 30.69 -0.68
N ASN A 28 13.63 30.34 0.43
CA ASN A 28 12.18 30.23 0.50
C ASN A 28 11.69 31.10 1.65
N GLY A 29 11.45 32.36 1.33
CA GLY A 29 10.64 33.23 2.16
C GLY A 29 9.19 32.82 1.98
N GLY A 30 8.53 32.56 3.10
CA GLY A 30 7.09 32.40 3.14
C GLY A 30 6.65 31.17 3.92
N LEU A 31 5.99 31.45 5.05
CA LEU A 31 5.34 30.54 5.97
C LEU A 31 6.33 29.80 6.89
N GLN A 32 6.61 30.43 8.04
CA GLN A 32 7.16 29.68 9.17
C GLN A 32 6.16 28.57 9.53
N PRO A 33 6.56 27.29 9.46
CA PRO A 33 5.75 26.24 10.03
C PRO A 33 5.62 26.53 11.54
N GLN A 34 4.41 26.60 12.05
CA GLN A 34 4.23 26.56 13.51
C GLN A 34 4.99 25.34 14.03
N PRO A 35 5.59 25.39 15.23
CA PRO A 35 6.26 24.25 15.80
C PRO A 35 5.23 23.16 16.06
N GLY A 36 4.95 22.40 15.02
CA GLY A 36 4.29 21.12 15.09
C GLY A 36 5.24 20.12 15.72
N VAL A 37 4.70 19.12 16.37
CA VAL A 37 5.43 17.95 16.85
C VAL A 37 6.45 17.52 15.77
N PRO A 38 7.72 17.26 16.13
CA PRO A 38 8.71 16.83 15.15
C PRO A 38 8.13 15.71 14.29
N SER A 39 8.30 15.78 12.97
CA SER A 39 7.79 14.77 12.01
C SER A 39 8.33 13.36 12.26
N SER A 40 9.24 13.21 13.21
CA SER A 40 9.75 11.95 13.73
C SER A 40 8.84 11.28 14.79
N GLN A 41 7.83 11.99 15.31
CA GLN A 41 6.87 11.39 16.23
C GLN A 41 5.53 11.20 15.52
N MET A 42 5.20 9.94 15.23
CA MET A 42 3.88 9.57 14.74
C MET A 42 2.85 9.93 15.80
N PRO A 43 1.75 10.67 15.47
CA PRO A 43 0.67 10.95 16.41
C PRO A 43 0.22 9.67 17.11
N GLY A 44 -0.07 9.75 18.42
CA GLY A 44 -0.41 8.58 19.23
C GLY A 44 -1.54 7.73 18.65
N ALA A 45 -2.54 8.37 18.04
CA ALA A 45 -3.65 7.71 17.35
C ALA A 45 -3.20 6.85 16.14
N LEU A 46 -2.06 7.18 15.51
CA LEU A 46 -1.56 6.45 14.33
C LEU A 46 -0.55 5.34 14.67
N GLN A 47 -0.07 5.25 15.91
CA GLN A 47 0.96 4.27 16.30
C GLN A 47 0.48 2.81 16.18
N ASN A 48 -0.82 2.58 16.26
CA ASN A 48 -1.44 1.25 16.19
C ASN A 48 -2.38 1.11 15.00
N VAL A 49 -2.18 1.89 13.94
CA VAL A 49 -3.00 1.89 12.74
C VAL A 49 -2.19 1.37 11.55
N GLY A 50 -2.76 0.48 10.75
CA GLY A 50 -2.06 -0.05 9.59
C GLY A 50 -2.56 -1.40 9.12
N PHE A 51 -1.84 -1.98 8.18
CA PHE A 51 -1.97 -3.37 7.79
C PHE A 51 -0.70 -4.14 8.17
N GLU A 52 -0.90 -5.25 8.87
CA GLU A 52 0.10 -6.29 9.04
C GLU A 52 -0.19 -7.38 8.01
N GLN A 53 0.65 -7.51 7.00
CA GLN A 53 0.39 -8.49 5.93
C GLN A 53 0.52 -9.92 6.46
N ARG A 54 -0.56 -10.66 6.36
CA ARG A 54 -0.69 -12.05 6.79
C ARG A 54 -0.94 -12.97 5.59
N LEU A 55 -0.04 -12.89 4.62
CA LEU A 55 -0.17 -13.67 3.39
C LEU A 55 -0.24 -15.17 3.71
N ASN A 56 -1.12 -15.86 2.98
CA ASN A 56 -1.41 -17.28 3.12
C ASN A 56 -2.12 -17.71 4.43
N GLU A 57 -2.40 -16.78 5.35
CA GLU A 57 -3.27 -17.09 6.50
C GLU A 57 -4.73 -17.16 6.04
N THR A 58 -5.51 -18.01 6.70
CA THR A 58 -6.92 -18.22 6.38
C THR A 58 -7.80 -17.35 7.26
N LEU A 59 -8.77 -16.68 6.68
CA LEU A 59 -9.79 -15.94 7.42
C LEU A 59 -10.73 -16.88 8.15
N PRO A 60 -11.26 -16.49 9.32
CA PRO A 60 -12.28 -17.24 10.04
C PRO A 60 -13.64 -17.11 9.33
N LEU A 61 -13.92 -18.04 8.42
CA LEU A 61 -15.09 -18.00 7.53
C LEU A 61 -16.41 -18.34 8.23
N ASP A 62 -16.37 -18.81 9.45
CA ASP A 62 -17.51 -19.15 10.31
C ASP A 62 -18.10 -17.95 11.07
N LEU A 63 -17.42 -16.78 11.01
CA LEU A 63 -17.89 -15.57 11.66
C LEU A 63 -19.25 -15.11 11.11
N MET A 64 -20.11 -14.70 12.05
CA MET A 64 -21.46 -14.22 11.74
C MET A 64 -21.47 -12.69 11.58
N PHE A 65 -22.14 -12.25 10.53
CA PHE A 65 -22.40 -10.86 10.18
C PHE A 65 -23.89 -10.68 9.83
N LYS A 66 -24.28 -9.45 9.58
CA LYS A 66 -25.57 -9.12 8.95
C LYS A 66 -25.30 -8.50 7.58
N ASP A 67 -26.02 -8.97 6.59
CA ASP A 67 -25.99 -8.39 5.26
C ASP A 67 -26.85 -7.11 5.18
N GLU A 68 -26.85 -6.49 4.02
CA GLU A 68 -27.63 -5.30 3.73
C GLU A 68 -29.16 -5.48 3.79
N ASP A 69 -29.63 -6.72 3.74
CA ASP A 69 -31.03 -7.08 3.90
C ASP A 69 -31.38 -7.48 5.36
N ASN A 70 -30.43 -7.23 6.30
CA ASN A 70 -30.53 -7.57 7.72
C ASN A 70 -30.65 -9.08 8.00
N ARG A 71 -30.19 -9.93 7.08
CA ARG A 71 -30.12 -11.38 7.30
C ARG A 71 -28.82 -11.73 8.01
N GLU A 72 -28.87 -12.67 8.93
CA GLU A 72 -27.66 -13.26 9.50
C GLU A 72 -27.01 -14.18 8.46
N VAL A 73 -25.73 -13.92 8.19
CA VAL A 73 -24.93 -14.62 7.19
C VAL A 73 -23.57 -14.99 7.77
N ARG A 74 -23.04 -16.14 7.35
CA ARG A 74 -21.65 -16.47 7.62
C ARG A 74 -20.75 -15.80 6.57
N LEU A 75 -19.61 -15.33 6.99
CA LEU A 75 -18.62 -14.75 6.07
C LEU A 75 -18.30 -15.71 4.91
N GLY A 76 -18.21 -17.00 5.18
CA GLY A 76 -17.92 -18.05 4.21
C GLY A 76 -18.92 -18.18 3.06
N GLU A 77 -20.14 -17.64 3.18
CA GLU A 77 -21.13 -17.68 2.11
C GLU A 77 -20.69 -16.92 0.86
N TYR A 78 -19.80 -15.96 1.01
CA TYR A 78 -19.24 -15.14 -0.08
C TYR A 78 -17.97 -15.75 -0.70
N PHE A 79 -17.51 -16.88 -0.20
CA PHE A 79 -16.30 -17.59 -0.62
C PHE A 79 -16.64 -18.90 -1.35
N ASN A 80 -15.66 -19.77 -1.57
CA ASN A 80 -15.74 -21.09 -2.18
C ASN A 80 -15.88 -21.15 -3.71
N ARG A 81 -16.17 -20.07 -4.39
CA ARG A 81 -16.35 -20.08 -5.86
C ARG A 81 -15.37 -19.18 -6.59
N ARG A 82 -15.13 -18.01 -6.06
CA ARG A 82 -14.42 -16.91 -6.71
C ARG A 82 -13.51 -16.20 -5.73
N PRO A 83 -12.47 -15.50 -6.22
CA PRO A 83 -11.69 -14.62 -5.37
C PRO A 83 -12.57 -13.47 -4.85
N VAL A 84 -12.22 -12.97 -3.69
CA VAL A 84 -12.95 -11.91 -3.00
C VAL A 84 -12.07 -10.68 -2.86
N VAL A 85 -12.57 -9.51 -3.22
CA VAL A 85 -12.00 -8.22 -2.84
C VAL A 85 -12.62 -7.81 -1.51
N LEU A 86 -11.85 -7.94 -0.43
CA LEU A 86 -12.27 -7.60 0.92
C LEU A 86 -11.84 -6.18 1.26
N ALA A 87 -12.79 -5.33 1.62
CA ALA A 87 -12.56 -3.96 2.07
C ALA A 87 -13.07 -3.79 3.51
N PHE A 88 -12.23 -3.21 4.37
CA PHE A 88 -12.64 -2.73 5.68
C PHE A 88 -12.99 -1.25 5.59
N VAL A 89 -14.21 -0.91 5.94
CA VAL A 89 -14.78 0.42 5.83
C VAL A 89 -15.63 0.75 7.06
N TYR A 90 -16.01 2.00 7.24
CA TYR A 90 -17.21 2.33 8.00
C TYR A 90 -18.07 3.30 7.18
N TYR A 91 -19.38 3.11 7.20
CA TYR A 91 -20.29 3.69 6.21
C TYR A 91 -20.54 5.18 6.45
N GLU A 92 -20.43 5.63 7.68
CA GLU A 92 -20.54 7.06 8.03
C GLU A 92 -19.23 7.85 7.87
N CYS A 93 -18.17 7.22 7.39
CA CYS A 93 -16.90 7.90 7.16
C CYS A 93 -17.07 9.10 6.22
N PRO A 94 -16.69 10.32 6.65
CA PRO A 94 -16.89 11.52 5.84
C PRO A 94 -15.93 11.59 4.64
N MET A 95 -14.82 10.85 4.62
CA MET A 95 -13.81 10.98 3.57
C MET A 95 -13.17 9.67 3.09
N LEU A 96 -12.35 9.03 3.90
CA LEU A 96 -11.33 8.07 3.46
C LEU A 96 -11.93 6.75 2.97
N CYS A 97 -12.91 6.18 3.69
CA CYS A 97 -13.53 4.92 3.30
C CYS A 97 -14.31 5.04 1.97
N SER A 98 -14.92 6.20 1.74
CA SER A 98 -15.57 6.49 0.46
C SER A 98 -14.55 6.56 -0.68
N GLN A 99 -13.33 7.07 -0.44
CA GLN A 99 -12.27 7.10 -1.45
C GLN A 99 -11.74 5.70 -1.76
N VAL A 100 -11.53 4.84 -0.75
CA VAL A 100 -11.14 3.43 -0.95
C VAL A 100 -12.13 2.71 -1.85
N MET A 101 -13.43 2.76 -1.50
CA MET A 101 -14.47 2.11 -2.28
C MET A 101 -14.67 2.73 -3.68
N ASN A 102 -14.49 4.05 -3.80
CA ASN A 102 -14.49 4.73 -5.10
C ASN A 102 -13.35 4.26 -6.00
N GLY A 103 -12.14 4.14 -5.45
CA GLY A 103 -10.97 3.65 -6.17
C GLY A 103 -11.13 2.20 -6.62
N VAL A 104 -11.58 1.33 -5.70
CA VAL A 104 -11.89 -0.08 -6.03
C VAL A 104 -12.93 -0.15 -7.14
N THR A 105 -14.06 0.52 -6.98
CA THR A 105 -15.14 0.48 -7.97
C THR A 105 -14.67 1.00 -9.34
N SER A 106 -13.90 2.09 -9.37
CA SER A 106 -13.30 2.61 -10.61
C SER A 106 -12.37 1.60 -11.27
N ALA A 107 -11.47 0.98 -10.48
CA ALA A 107 -10.55 -0.03 -11.00
C ALA A 107 -11.30 -1.24 -11.56
N LEU A 108 -12.29 -1.75 -10.82
CA LEU A 108 -13.11 -2.89 -11.23
C LEU A 108 -13.96 -2.58 -12.47
N THR A 109 -14.43 -1.35 -12.63
CA THR A 109 -15.17 -0.93 -13.83
C THR A 109 -14.31 -0.95 -15.08
N ALA A 110 -13.00 -0.79 -14.96
CA ALA A 110 -12.07 -0.83 -16.09
C ALA A 110 -11.65 -2.25 -16.49
N LEU A 111 -12.06 -3.28 -15.75
CA LEU A 111 -11.78 -4.69 -16.07
C LEU A 111 -12.84 -5.23 -17.03
N ASP A 112 -12.50 -6.29 -17.77
CA ASP A 112 -13.46 -7.08 -18.55
C ASP A 112 -14.29 -8.01 -17.65
N GLU A 113 -13.67 -8.48 -16.56
CA GLU A 113 -14.25 -9.35 -15.54
C GLU A 113 -15.31 -8.59 -14.73
N SER A 114 -16.32 -9.27 -14.20
CA SER A 114 -17.47 -8.68 -13.53
C SER A 114 -17.73 -9.27 -12.14
N ALA A 115 -18.08 -8.39 -11.19
CA ALA A 115 -18.54 -8.79 -9.87
C ALA A 115 -19.79 -9.65 -9.96
N GLY A 116 -19.87 -10.69 -9.15
CA GLY A 116 -20.94 -11.68 -9.15
C GLY A 116 -20.80 -12.78 -10.22
N SER A 117 -19.83 -12.63 -11.15
CA SER A 117 -19.51 -13.64 -12.17
C SER A 117 -18.08 -14.17 -12.00
N ASP A 118 -17.11 -13.29 -11.87
CA ASP A 118 -15.69 -13.63 -11.87
C ASP A 118 -15.04 -13.44 -10.48
N TYR A 119 -15.56 -12.52 -9.68
CA TYR A 119 -15.12 -12.21 -8.31
C TYR A 119 -16.27 -11.67 -7.48
N GLU A 120 -16.08 -11.62 -6.17
CA GLU A 120 -17.00 -10.98 -5.22
C GLU A 120 -16.32 -9.75 -4.59
N VAL A 121 -17.09 -8.74 -4.20
CA VAL A 121 -16.65 -7.58 -3.42
C VAL A 121 -17.37 -7.61 -2.09
N VAL A 122 -16.61 -7.75 -1.01
CA VAL A 122 -17.14 -7.80 0.36
C VAL A 122 -16.61 -6.60 1.13
N ALA A 123 -17.48 -5.65 1.42
CA ALA A 123 -17.20 -4.50 2.27
C ALA A 123 -17.73 -4.77 3.67
N VAL A 124 -16.85 -4.81 4.67
CA VAL A 124 -17.22 -5.07 6.06
C VAL A 124 -17.05 -3.80 6.87
N SER A 125 -18.13 -3.34 7.50
CA SER A 125 -18.02 -2.26 8.45
C SER A 125 -17.25 -2.71 9.70
N PHE A 126 -16.26 -1.92 10.10
CA PHE A 126 -15.54 -2.15 11.34
C PHE A 126 -16.07 -1.29 12.50
N ASP A 127 -17.13 -0.50 12.28
CA ASP A 127 -17.86 0.20 13.34
C ASP A 127 -19.08 -0.63 13.80
N PRO A 128 -19.08 -1.18 15.03
CA PRO A 128 -20.17 -2.03 15.50
C PRO A 128 -21.48 -1.26 15.72
N ARG A 129 -21.48 0.06 15.62
CA ARG A 129 -22.67 0.93 15.75
C ARG A 129 -23.46 1.01 14.45
N GLU A 130 -22.85 0.66 13.31
CA GLU A 130 -23.47 0.77 12.00
C GLU A 130 -24.53 -0.33 11.77
N THR A 131 -25.51 0.00 10.94
CA THR A 131 -26.70 -0.80 10.75
C THR A 131 -26.80 -1.38 9.33
N PRO A 132 -27.55 -2.47 9.12
CA PRO A 132 -27.83 -3.00 7.79
C PRO A 132 -28.48 -1.99 6.83
N MET A 133 -29.26 -1.05 7.35
CA MET A 133 -29.86 0.01 6.54
C MET A 133 -28.78 0.93 5.93
N MET A 134 -27.72 1.25 6.68
CA MET A 134 -26.59 2.01 6.18
C MET A 134 -25.80 1.20 5.13
N ALA A 135 -25.61 -0.08 5.38
CA ALA A 135 -25.02 -1.03 4.44
C ALA A 135 -25.80 -1.07 3.12
N ALA A 136 -27.13 -1.17 3.16
CA ALA A 136 -28.00 -1.15 1.99
C ALA A 136 -27.87 0.15 1.16
N ALA A 137 -27.84 1.30 1.84
CA ALA A 137 -27.67 2.59 1.18
C ALA A 137 -26.31 2.69 0.46
N LYS A 138 -25.24 2.21 1.10
CA LYS A 138 -23.90 2.14 0.47
C LYS A 138 -23.84 1.16 -0.67
N LYS A 139 -24.40 -0.05 -0.49
CA LYS A 139 -24.49 -1.04 -1.59
C LYS A 139 -25.14 -0.42 -2.81
N LYS A 140 -26.32 0.18 -2.64
CA LYS A 140 -27.04 0.83 -3.76
C LYS A 140 -26.15 1.83 -4.49
N SER A 141 -25.46 2.71 -3.76
CA SER A 141 -24.59 3.73 -4.33
C SER A 141 -23.45 3.14 -5.18
N TYR A 142 -22.81 2.07 -4.70
CA TYR A 142 -21.68 1.46 -5.40
C TYR A 142 -22.12 0.53 -6.54
N VAL A 143 -23.24 -0.16 -6.42
CA VAL A 143 -23.87 -0.92 -7.51
C VAL A 143 -24.26 0.01 -8.66
N ASP A 144 -24.91 1.13 -8.35
CA ASP A 144 -25.29 2.16 -9.34
C ASP A 144 -24.04 2.74 -10.04
N ARG A 145 -22.97 2.99 -9.28
CA ARG A 145 -21.69 3.50 -9.81
C ARG A 145 -20.98 2.49 -10.70
N TYR A 146 -20.94 1.23 -10.29
CA TYR A 146 -20.30 0.15 -11.05
C TYR A 146 -21.06 -0.13 -12.36
N ASN A 147 -22.36 0.00 -12.35
CA ASN A 147 -23.28 0.00 -13.49
C ASN A 147 -23.08 -1.18 -14.47
N ARG A 148 -22.92 -2.40 -13.94
CA ARG A 148 -22.85 -3.62 -14.73
C ARG A 148 -23.93 -4.61 -14.34
N ALA A 149 -24.29 -5.49 -15.27
CA ALA A 149 -25.18 -6.61 -15.00
C ALA A 149 -24.61 -7.45 -13.85
N ASN A 150 -25.48 -8.01 -13.01
CA ASN A 150 -25.14 -8.82 -11.83
C ASN A 150 -24.39 -8.10 -10.70
N ALA A 151 -24.07 -6.80 -10.79
CA ALA A 151 -23.39 -6.04 -9.76
C ALA A 151 -24.06 -6.21 -8.38
N ALA A 152 -25.37 -6.19 -8.32
CA ALA A 152 -26.15 -6.36 -7.07
C ALA A 152 -25.89 -7.71 -6.39
N HIS A 153 -25.53 -8.75 -7.14
CA HIS A 153 -25.22 -10.08 -6.63
C HIS A 153 -23.73 -10.25 -6.28
N GLY A 154 -22.86 -9.36 -6.76
CA GLY A 154 -21.41 -9.44 -6.54
C GLY A 154 -20.85 -8.41 -5.57
N PHE A 155 -21.70 -7.49 -5.07
CA PHE A 155 -21.33 -6.53 -4.03
C PHE A 155 -22.09 -6.82 -2.76
N HIS A 156 -21.35 -7.01 -1.65
CA HIS A 156 -21.89 -7.39 -0.34
C HIS A 156 -21.41 -6.39 0.69
N PHE A 157 -22.31 -5.85 1.49
CA PHE A 157 -22.02 -4.85 2.50
C PHE A 157 -22.48 -5.36 3.86
N LEU A 158 -21.50 -5.65 4.72
CA LEU A 158 -21.74 -6.36 5.97
C LEU A 158 -21.59 -5.44 7.17
N THR A 159 -22.41 -5.67 8.18
CA THR A 159 -22.30 -5.15 9.53
C THR A 159 -22.18 -6.31 10.52
N GLY A 160 -21.56 -6.09 11.68
CA GLY A 160 -21.33 -7.19 12.61
C GLY A 160 -21.24 -6.76 14.06
N SER A 161 -21.22 -7.78 14.93
CA SER A 161 -20.91 -7.56 16.33
C SER A 161 -19.44 -7.13 16.49
N GLU A 162 -19.13 -6.41 17.56
CA GLU A 162 -17.76 -6.03 17.89
C GLU A 162 -16.83 -7.24 17.96
N ALA A 163 -17.32 -8.39 18.45
CA ALA A 163 -16.55 -9.62 18.53
C ALA A 163 -16.20 -10.16 17.15
N SER A 164 -17.18 -10.25 16.23
CA SER A 164 -16.95 -10.70 14.84
C SER A 164 -16.03 -9.76 14.08
N ILE A 165 -16.24 -8.45 14.24
CA ILE A 165 -15.40 -7.41 13.62
C ILE A 165 -13.94 -7.55 14.10
N LYS A 166 -13.71 -7.61 15.42
CA LYS A 166 -12.36 -7.74 15.98
C LYS A 166 -11.67 -9.03 15.53
N ALA A 167 -12.40 -10.14 15.50
CA ALA A 167 -11.84 -11.41 15.06
C ALA A 167 -11.42 -11.36 13.58
N LEU A 168 -12.26 -10.80 12.71
CA LEU A 168 -11.97 -10.69 11.28
C LEU A 168 -10.83 -9.71 11.00
N THR A 169 -10.85 -8.51 11.60
CA THR A 169 -9.81 -7.50 11.39
C THR A 169 -8.46 -7.96 11.92
N ALA A 170 -8.44 -8.67 13.07
CA ALA A 170 -7.23 -9.27 13.61
C ALA A 170 -6.68 -10.35 12.68
N ALA A 171 -7.51 -11.26 12.16
CA ALA A 171 -7.09 -12.30 11.21
C ALA A 171 -6.56 -11.70 9.89
N ALA A 172 -7.18 -10.63 9.42
CA ALA A 172 -6.75 -9.89 8.23
C ALA A 172 -5.57 -8.94 8.46
N GLY A 173 -5.07 -8.82 9.69
CA GLY A 173 -3.99 -7.89 10.04
C GLY A 173 -4.38 -6.41 9.89
N PHE A 174 -5.66 -6.08 9.87
CA PHE A 174 -6.14 -4.70 9.79
C PHE A 174 -6.23 -4.07 11.18
N LYS A 175 -5.48 -2.99 11.39
CA LYS A 175 -5.39 -2.27 12.66
C LYS A 175 -6.01 -0.88 12.51
N TYR A 176 -6.93 -0.57 13.40
CA TYR A 176 -7.60 0.72 13.48
C TYR A 176 -7.77 1.16 14.95
N ALA A 177 -7.93 2.43 15.19
CA ALA A 177 -8.09 3.00 16.53
C ALA A 177 -9.12 4.13 16.50
N TRP A 178 -9.87 4.26 17.57
CA TRP A 178 -10.73 5.42 17.80
C TRP A 178 -9.89 6.63 18.21
N ASP A 179 -10.12 7.75 17.58
CA ASP A 179 -9.48 9.03 17.93
C ASP A 179 -10.51 9.93 18.64
N ASP A 180 -10.28 10.11 19.93
CA ASP A 180 -11.16 10.94 20.76
C ASP A 180 -11.12 12.44 20.39
N GLN A 181 -10.06 12.91 19.75
CA GLN A 181 -9.94 14.31 19.36
C GLN A 181 -10.80 14.62 18.12
N THR A 182 -10.77 13.74 17.14
CA THR A 182 -11.53 13.92 15.90
C THR A 182 -12.90 13.25 15.93
N GLN A 183 -13.18 12.42 16.95
CA GLN A 183 -14.38 11.59 17.06
C GLN A 183 -14.58 10.68 15.83
N GLN A 184 -13.48 10.16 15.31
CA GLN A 184 -13.46 9.30 14.14
C GLN A 184 -12.48 8.13 14.34
N PHE A 185 -12.63 7.11 13.51
CA PHE A 185 -11.64 6.04 13.47
C PHE A 185 -10.44 6.45 12.61
N ALA A 186 -9.26 6.35 13.18
CA ALA A 186 -8.00 6.32 12.44
C ALA A 186 -7.78 4.92 11.89
N HIS A 187 -7.60 4.80 10.57
CA HIS A 187 -7.37 3.51 9.90
C HIS A 187 -6.52 3.68 8.64
N ALA A 188 -5.88 2.61 8.23
CA ALA A 188 -5.16 2.57 6.97
C ALA A 188 -6.11 2.39 5.78
N SER A 189 -5.69 2.84 4.60
CA SER A 189 -6.41 2.68 3.34
C SER A 189 -5.84 1.50 2.56
N GLY A 190 -6.73 0.63 2.10
CA GLY A 190 -6.35 -0.50 1.29
C GLY A 190 -7.46 -1.55 1.21
N VAL A 191 -7.24 -2.52 0.32
CA VAL A 191 -8.10 -3.70 0.16
C VAL A 191 -7.25 -4.95 0.13
N ILE A 192 -7.87 -6.08 0.40
CA ILE A 192 -7.22 -7.39 0.41
C ILE A 192 -7.90 -8.26 -0.65
N VAL A 193 -7.12 -8.86 -1.53
CA VAL A 193 -7.63 -9.90 -2.41
C VAL A 193 -7.43 -11.24 -1.71
N VAL A 194 -8.50 -12.00 -1.62
CA VAL A 194 -8.59 -13.26 -0.88
C VAL A 194 -8.95 -14.38 -1.87
N THR A 195 -8.33 -15.54 -1.72
CA THR A 195 -8.61 -16.69 -2.55
C THR A 195 -10.01 -17.26 -2.29
N PRO A 196 -10.57 -18.09 -3.19
CA PRO A 196 -11.86 -18.73 -2.99
C PRO A 196 -11.94 -19.56 -1.69
N ASP A 197 -10.84 -20.14 -1.23
CA ASP A 197 -10.74 -20.91 0.02
C ASP A 197 -10.46 -20.04 1.27
N GLY A 198 -10.49 -18.71 1.13
CA GLY A 198 -10.40 -17.77 2.26
C GLY A 198 -8.98 -17.41 2.69
N ARG A 199 -7.95 -17.71 1.90
CA ARG A 199 -6.57 -17.33 2.21
C ARG A 199 -6.25 -15.93 1.71
N LEU A 200 -5.57 -15.14 2.54
CA LEU A 200 -5.11 -13.81 2.21
C LEU A 200 -4.04 -13.86 1.12
N ALA A 201 -4.37 -13.40 -0.08
CA ALA A 201 -3.50 -13.55 -1.24
C ALA A 201 -2.68 -12.31 -1.55
N ARG A 202 -3.28 -11.13 -1.49
CA ARG A 202 -2.60 -9.87 -1.80
C ARG A 202 -3.22 -8.69 -1.09
N TYR A 203 -2.36 -7.78 -0.62
CA TYR A 203 -2.77 -6.49 -0.07
C TYR A 203 -2.50 -5.40 -1.11
N LEU A 204 -3.48 -4.56 -1.37
CA LEU A 204 -3.36 -3.39 -2.23
C LEU A 204 -3.61 -2.15 -1.37
N PHE A 205 -2.59 -1.31 -1.22
CA PHE A 205 -2.60 -0.15 -0.33
C PHE A 205 -2.99 1.12 -1.07
N GLY A 206 -3.52 2.08 -0.31
CA GLY A 206 -3.91 3.40 -0.80
C GLY A 206 -5.39 3.49 -1.17
N ILE A 207 -5.72 4.49 -1.96
CA ILE A 207 -7.08 4.81 -2.40
C ILE A 207 -7.26 4.71 -3.92
N GLU A 208 -6.17 4.54 -4.65
CA GLU A 208 -6.15 4.36 -6.10
C GLU A 208 -5.53 3.00 -6.42
N TYR A 209 -6.22 2.23 -7.24
CA TYR A 209 -5.80 0.87 -7.59
C TYR A 209 -5.62 0.79 -9.11
N PRO A 210 -4.39 0.61 -9.63
CA PRO A 210 -4.19 0.36 -11.03
C PRO A 210 -5.01 -0.86 -11.48
N PRO A 211 -5.86 -0.75 -12.49
CA PRO A 211 -6.71 -1.87 -12.94
C PRO A 211 -5.92 -3.14 -13.25
N ARG A 212 -4.73 -2.96 -13.83
CA ARG A 212 -3.81 -4.07 -14.14
C ARG A 212 -3.41 -4.84 -12.87
N ASP A 213 -3.06 -4.15 -11.79
CA ASP A 213 -2.59 -4.79 -10.56
C ASP A 213 -3.72 -5.55 -9.86
N LEU A 214 -4.92 -4.95 -9.86
CA LEU A 214 -6.12 -5.58 -9.33
C LEU A 214 -6.51 -6.81 -10.17
N LYS A 215 -6.45 -6.72 -11.51
CA LYS A 215 -6.69 -7.84 -12.42
C LYS A 215 -5.73 -9.01 -12.13
N PHE A 216 -4.44 -8.74 -12.03
CA PHE A 216 -3.47 -9.79 -11.72
C PHE A 216 -3.70 -10.41 -10.34
N ALA A 217 -4.00 -9.59 -9.32
CA ALA A 217 -4.32 -10.10 -8.00
C ALA A 217 -5.53 -11.05 -8.01
N LEU A 218 -6.59 -10.69 -8.74
CA LEU A 218 -7.78 -11.53 -8.90
C LEU A 218 -7.47 -12.83 -9.65
N MET A 219 -6.74 -12.75 -10.77
CA MET A 219 -6.34 -13.93 -11.56
C MET A 219 -5.46 -14.90 -10.76
N GLU A 220 -4.47 -14.39 -10.03
CA GLU A 220 -3.59 -15.21 -9.20
C GLU A 220 -4.36 -15.86 -8.07
N SER A 221 -5.22 -15.09 -7.38
CA SER A 221 -6.06 -15.60 -6.28
C SER A 221 -7.07 -16.63 -6.75
N SER A 222 -7.67 -16.45 -7.93
CA SER A 222 -8.59 -17.43 -8.54
C SER A 222 -7.90 -18.78 -8.79
N ALA A 223 -6.60 -18.77 -9.13
CA ALA A 223 -5.79 -19.96 -9.31
C ALA A 223 -5.17 -20.48 -7.97
N GLY A 224 -5.57 -19.94 -6.83
CA GLY A 224 -5.04 -20.29 -5.51
C GLY A 224 -3.57 -19.88 -5.29
N ARG A 225 -3.02 -19.01 -6.14
CA ARG A 225 -1.66 -18.49 -5.99
C ARG A 225 -1.66 -17.30 -5.03
N ILE A 226 -0.66 -17.25 -4.16
CA ILE A 226 -0.54 -16.27 -3.08
C ILE A 226 0.77 -15.54 -3.21
N GLY A 227 0.68 -14.22 -3.36
CA GLY A 227 1.82 -13.34 -3.55
C GLY A 227 2.66 -13.71 -4.78
N SER A 228 3.28 -12.75 -5.44
CA SER A 228 4.33 -13.09 -6.42
C SER A 228 5.63 -13.40 -5.65
N VAL A 229 6.49 -14.22 -6.22
CA VAL A 229 7.85 -14.47 -5.67
C VAL A 229 8.60 -13.14 -5.51
N VAL A 230 8.32 -12.17 -6.37
CA VAL A 230 8.85 -10.81 -6.30
C VAL A 230 8.31 -10.07 -5.06
N ASP A 231 7.02 -10.21 -4.73
CA ASP A 231 6.44 -9.60 -3.51
C ASP A 231 7.05 -10.22 -2.25
N GLN A 232 7.29 -11.53 -2.22
CA GLN A 232 7.95 -12.20 -1.09
C GLN A 232 9.40 -11.73 -0.90
N VAL A 233 10.15 -11.56 -1.99
CA VAL A 233 11.52 -11.03 -1.94
C VAL A 233 11.51 -9.56 -1.55
N LEU A 234 10.60 -8.76 -2.09
CA LEU A 234 10.46 -7.34 -1.73
C LEU A 234 10.03 -7.17 -0.28
N LEU A 235 9.10 -7.97 0.23
CA LEU A 235 8.69 -7.96 1.64
C LEU A 235 9.86 -8.33 2.58
N TYR A 236 10.70 -9.27 2.18
CA TYR A 236 11.91 -9.62 2.92
C TYR A 236 12.95 -8.49 2.92
N CYS A 237 13.07 -7.77 1.78
CA CYS A 237 14.00 -6.64 1.64
C CYS A 237 13.45 -5.31 2.18
N TYR A 238 12.12 -5.09 2.15
CA TYR A 238 11.44 -3.86 2.54
C TYR A 238 10.63 -4.01 3.83
N HIS A 239 11.19 -4.65 4.84
CA HIS A 239 10.59 -4.58 6.17
C HIS A 239 10.68 -3.13 6.66
N TYR A 240 9.65 -2.35 6.33
CA TYR A 240 9.43 -1.04 6.94
C TYR A 240 9.00 -1.26 8.38
N ASP A 241 9.83 -0.84 9.33
CA ASP A 241 9.44 -0.82 10.73
C ASP A 241 8.67 0.47 11.03
N PRO A 242 7.34 0.40 11.19
CA PRO A 242 6.53 1.58 11.45
C PRO A 242 6.83 2.22 12.81
N LYS A 243 7.50 1.51 13.74
CA LYS A 243 7.87 2.05 15.04
C LYS A 243 9.10 2.96 14.99
N THR A 244 10.00 2.71 14.05
CA THR A 244 11.25 3.49 13.90
C THR A 244 11.22 4.44 12.71
N GLY A 245 10.22 4.34 11.84
CA GLY A 245 10.12 5.15 10.62
C GLY A 245 11.28 4.93 9.64
N SER A 246 12.02 3.84 9.80
CA SER A 246 13.23 3.56 9.04
C SER A 246 13.09 2.31 8.18
N TYR A 247 13.75 2.35 7.02
CA TYR A 247 13.92 1.15 6.19
C TYR A 247 14.81 0.15 6.93
N SER A 248 14.56 -1.14 6.73
CA SER A 248 15.30 -2.18 7.45
C SER A 248 16.81 -1.98 7.30
N PHE A 249 17.54 -2.27 8.38
CA PHE A 249 18.99 -2.23 8.45
C PHE A 249 19.67 -2.92 7.26
N VAL A 250 19.04 -3.96 6.71
CA VAL A 250 19.53 -4.72 5.56
C VAL A 250 19.47 -3.89 4.27
N ALA A 251 18.39 -3.17 4.00
CA ALA A 251 18.28 -2.32 2.82
C ALA A 251 19.29 -1.16 2.86
N MET A 252 19.44 -0.51 4.01
CA MET A 252 20.43 0.55 4.19
C MET A 252 21.86 0.04 3.99
N LYS A 253 22.20 -1.13 4.52
CA LYS A 253 23.51 -1.77 4.32
C LYS A 253 23.75 -2.17 2.87
N ALA A 254 22.76 -2.69 2.17
CA ALA A 254 22.86 -3.02 0.75
C ALA A 254 23.16 -1.78 -0.11
N VAL A 255 22.45 -0.66 0.14
CA VAL A 255 22.70 0.62 -0.54
C VAL A 255 24.11 1.16 -0.23
N GLN A 256 24.53 1.09 1.04
CA GLN A 256 25.88 1.52 1.45
C GLN A 256 26.98 0.68 0.77
N LEU A 257 26.83 -0.64 0.74
CA LEU A 257 27.79 -1.55 0.09
C LEU A 257 27.82 -1.35 -1.43
N GLY A 258 26.65 -1.22 -2.06
CA GLY A 258 26.55 -0.93 -3.51
C GLY A 258 27.20 0.41 -3.87
N GLY A 259 26.95 1.46 -3.08
CA GLY A 259 27.58 2.76 -3.25
C GLY A 259 29.10 2.71 -3.09
N ALA A 260 29.59 2.04 -2.06
CA ALA A 260 31.03 1.85 -1.82
C ALA A 260 31.71 1.09 -2.98
N PHE A 261 31.07 0.02 -3.46
CA PHE A 261 31.57 -0.75 -4.61
C PHE A 261 31.64 0.09 -5.89
N THR A 262 30.61 0.87 -6.18
CA THR A 262 30.56 1.78 -7.35
C THR A 262 31.68 2.82 -7.27
N LEU A 263 31.93 3.36 -6.09
CA LEU A 263 32.97 4.37 -5.86
C LEU A 263 34.36 3.77 -6.05
N LEU A 264 34.61 2.57 -5.53
CA LEU A 264 35.88 1.86 -5.71
C LEU A 264 36.10 1.48 -7.18
N ALA A 265 35.06 1.04 -7.88
CA ALA A 265 35.15 0.73 -9.32
C ALA A 265 35.48 1.99 -10.15
N LEU A 266 34.85 3.11 -9.85
CA LEU A 266 35.15 4.40 -10.49
C LEU A 266 36.58 4.87 -10.25
N VAL A 267 37.03 4.83 -8.99
CA VAL A 267 38.41 5.18 -8.63
C VAL A 267 39.40 4.25 -9.33
N GLY A 268 39.14 2.94 -9.30
CA GLY A 268 39.97 1.96 -10.01
C GLY A 268 40.06 2.23 -11.51
N PHE A 269 38.91 2.51 -12.13
CA PHE A 269 38.84 2.85 -13.56
C PHE A 269 39.66 4.10 -13.88
N VAL A 270 39.54 5.17 -13.10
CA VAL A 270 40.29 6.42 -13.27
C VAL A 270 41.79 6.20 -13.10
N VAL A 271 42.22 5.43 -12.09
CA VAL A 271 43.62 5.08 -11.86
C VAL A 271 44.19 4.28 -13.04
N VAL A 272 43.46 3.32 -13.56
CA VAL A 272 43.87 2.52 -14.71
C VAL A 272 43.98 3.40 -15.97
N ALA A 273 42.99 4.26 -16.20
CA ALA A 273 43.00 5.19 -17.34
C ALA A 273 44.23 6.13 -17.28
N ILE A 274 44.49 6.72 -16.13
CA ILE A 274 45.65 7.59 -15.92
C ILE A 274 46.98 6.84 -16.14
N ARG A 275 47.09 5.60 -15.58
CA ARG A 275 48.30 4.79 -15.79
C ARG A 275 48.49 4.36 -17.24
N ARG A 276 47.40 4.13 -17.97
CA ARG A 276 47.47 3.79 -19.39
C ARG A 276 47.96 4.97 -20.21
N ASP A 277 47.47 6.20 -19.95
CA ASP A 277 47.92 7.42 -20.61
C ASP A 277 49.41 7.70 -20.36
N TYR A 278 49.91 7.44 -19.15
CA TYR A 278 51.35 7.57 -18.85
C TYR A 278 52.24 6.55 -19.57
N ARG A 279 51.71 5.38 -19.97
CA ARG A 279 52.49 4.37 -20.69
C ARG A 279 52.52 4.56 -22.20
N VAL A 280 51.56 5.31 -22.74
CA VAL A 280 51.45 5.56 -24.20
C VAL A 280 52.17 6.88 -24.59
N GLY A 281 52.53 7.71 -23.61
CA GLY A 281 53.21 9.02 -23.82
C GLY A 281 54.75 8.97 -23.63
N HIS A 282 55.33 7.78 -23.55
CA HIS A 282 56.77 7.49 -23.63
C HIS A 282 56.97 6.41 -24.68
#